data_4ea929a5cfed6c75a2e366ade74a0d37
#
_entry.id   4ea929a5cfed6c75a2e366ade74a0d37
#
_cell.length_a   1.000
_cell.length_b   1.000
_cell.length_c   1.000
_cell.angle_alpha   90.00
_cell.angle_beta   90.00
_cell.angle_gamma   90.00
#
_symmetry.space_group_name_H-M   'P 1'
#
loop_
_entity.id
_entity.type
_entity.pdbx_description
1 polymer ?
#
loop_
_entity_poly.entity_id
_entity_poly.type
_entity_poly.pdbx_seq_one_letter_code
_entity_poly.pdbx_strand_id
1 'polypeptide(L)'
;GLLHHLQQQPWLDPDQVDLERQLNLQTLQRQREDPFQLAHDGLRRLLYGDGPYGHDPLGAEDDLLSLDTDQLRTLVPQLGQSGAWLVLCGRLPDDPEGLLNRAMGQTPWRVSAAEADPLPAAAAGRSVDGSPRLVCTAEDTEQLILMLGATTVPLAHPDSLALRLLSAHLGIGMSSRLFVALREEHGLAYDVGVHAPARRGPAPYVFHLSSSADRAEEACARLLEEWERLSTVPLTPSELSLARAKFRGQEAMGRQTCGQIADRQALLLAHGLPSDHADACLKAIDQLDADTLLQVAKAHLRQPRLSLCGPQPALRKATRVWNKHDLSRR
;
A
#
# COMPACT_ATOMS: atom_id res chain seq x y z
N GLY A 1 10.51 -25.49 -19.86
CA GLY A 1 9.33 -25.82 -19.08
C GLY A 1 8.31 -24.68 -19.03
N LEU A 2 7.28 -24.79 -18.15
CA LEU A 2 6.13 -23.88 -18.09
C LEU A 2 6.51 -22.38 -18.00
N LEU A 3 7.42 -22.02 -17.10
CA LEU A 3 7.89 -20.61 -16.96
C LEU A 3 8.48 -20.04 -18.26
N HIS A 4 9.23 -20.86 -19.01
CA HIS A 4 9.76 -20.46 -20.29
C HIS A 4 8.64 -20.17 -21.31
N HIS A 5 7.63 -21.03 -21.39
CA HIS A 5 6.50 -20.82 -22.29
C HIS A 5 5.66 -19.60 -21.91
N LEU A 6 5.37 -19.42 -20.63
CA LEU A 6 4.65 -18.23 -20.13
C LEU A 6 5.34 -16.92 -20.48
N GLN A 7 6.66 -16.91 -20.48
CA GLN A 7 7.44 -15.70 -20.73
C GLN A 7 7.70 -15.47 -22.24
N GLN A 8 8.05 -16.53 -22.99
CA GLN A 8 8.49 -16.40 -24.39
C GLN A 8 7.34 -16.52 -25.40
N GLN A 9 6.35 -17.32 -25.07
CA GLN A 9 5.24 -17.66 -25.95
C GLN A 9 3.92 -17.75 -25.16
N PRO A 10 3.52 -16.64 -24.47
CA PRO A 10 2.23 -16.65 -23.80
C PRO A 10 1.13 -16.89 -24.83
N TRP A 11 0.17 -17.70 -24.46
CA TRP A 11 -0.99 -17.95 -25.30
C TRP A 11 -1.93 -16.76 -25.26
N LEU A 12 -1.69 -15.82 -26.16
CA LEU A 12 -2.50 -14.63 -26.34
C LEU A 12 -3.54 -14.91 -27.43
N ASP A 13 -4.49 -15.80 -27.12
CA ASP A 13 -5.63 -16.07 -27.97
C ASP A 13 -6.56 -14.84 -27.98
N PRO A 14 -6.99 -14.37 -29.17
CA PRO A 14 -7.83 -13.19 -29.28
C PRO A 14 -9.13 -13.28 -28.46
N ASP A 15 -9.80 -14.44 -28.46
CA ASP A 15 -11.06 -14.62 -27.73
C ASP A 15 -10.83 -14.55 -26.23
N GLN A 16 -9.69 -15.09 -25.72
CA GLN A 16 -9.32 -14.99 -24.32
C GLN A 16 -8.91 -13.56 -23.94
N VAL A 17 -8.19 -12.85 -24.79
CA VAL A 17 -7.85 -11.44 -24.57
C VAL A 17 -9.11 -10.58 -24.49
N ASP A 18 -10.08 -10.82 -25.37
CA ASP A 18 -11.37 -10.14 -25.33
C ASP A 18 -12.17 -10.45 -24.07
N LEU A 19 -12.19 -11.70 -23.63
CA LEU A 19 -12.82 -12.10 -22.38
C LEU A 19 -12.17 -11.39 -21.15
N GLU A 20 -10.85 -11.43 -21.07
CA GLU A 20 -10.12 -10.78 -19.96
C GLU A 20 -10.31 -9.25 -19.97
N ARG A 21 -10.35 -8.63 -21.14
CA ARG A 21 -10.68 -7.21 -21.29
C ARG A 21 -12.05 -6.89 -20.72
N GLN A 22 -13.08 -7.69 -21.08
CA GLN A 22 -14.43 -7.52 -20.56
C GLN A 22 -14.49 -7.69 -19.05
N LEU A 23 -13.80 -8.68 -18.48
CA LEU A 23 -13.72 -8.89 -17.04
C LEU A 23 -13.04 -7.72 -16.31
N ASN A 24 -11.97 -7.17 -16.89
CA ASN A 24 -11.30 -5.98 -16.33
C ASN A 24 -12.21 -4.74 -16.40
N LEU A 25 -12.92 -4.51 -17.50
CA LEU A 25 -13.88 -3.42 -17.64
C LEU A 25 -15.03 -3.54 -16.62
N GLN A 26 -15.57 -4.74 -16.41
CA GLN A 26 -16.58 -4.99 -15.38
C GLN A 26 -16.03 -4.72 -13.98
N THR A 27 -14.77 -5.07 -13.73
CA THR A 27 -14.12 -4.80 -12.44
C THR A 27 -13.94 -3.30 -12.21
N LEU A 28 -13.52 -2.54 -13.23
CA LEU A 28 -13.46 -1.08 -13.19
C LEU A 28 -14.82 -0.45 -12.89
N GLN A 29 -15.89 -0.96 -13.53
CA GLN A 29 -17.24 -0.47 -13.25
C GLN A 29 -17.65 -0.72 -11.81
N ARG A 30 -17.41 -1.93 -11.27
CA ARG A 30 -17.69 -2.23 -9.85
C ARG A 30 -16.88 -1.33 -8.90
N GLN A 31 -15.63 -1.02 -9.22
CA GLN A 31 -14.82 -0.09 -8.41
C GLN A 31 -15.43 1.32 -8.36
N ARG A 32 -16.05 1.77 -9.46
CA ARG A 32 -16.75 3.06 -9.52
C ARG A 32 -18.05 3.10 -8.72
N GLU A 33 -18.59 1.95 -8.34
CA GLU A 33 -19.79 1.81 -7.51
C GLU A 33 -19.44 1.57 -6.03
N ASP A 34 -18.16 1.40 -5.71
CA ASP A 34 -17.67 1.16 -4.34
C ASP A 34 -17.18 2.47 -3.70
N PRO A 35 -17.89 3.02 -2.70
CA PRO A 35 -17.49 4.26 -2.01
C PRO A 35 -16.11 4.17 -1.36
N PHE A 36 -15.69 2.97 -0.89
CA PHE A 36 -14.38 2.77 -0.31
C PHE A 36 -13.28 2.91 -1.37
N GLN A 37 -13.48 2.29 -2.54
CA GLN A 37 -12.55 2.40 -3.66
C GLN A 37 -12.49 3.83 -4.20
N LEU A 38 -13.62 4.52 -4.32
CA LEU A 38 -13.67 5.92 -4.76
C LEU A 38 -12.90 6.85 -3.81
N ALA A 39 -13.04 6.67 -2.49
CA ALA A 39 -12.27 7.41 -1.50
C ALA A 39 -10.77 7.10 -1.60
N HIS A 40 -10.40 5.82 -1.80
CA HIS A 40 -9.03 5.38 -1.98
C HIS A 40 -8.39 6.00 -3.23
N ASP A 41 -9.09 6.00 -4.36
CA ASP A 41 -8.61 6.58 -5.62
C ASP A 41 -8.45 8.08 -5.53
N GLY A 42 -9.39 8.76 -4.84
CA GLY A 42 -9.28 10.18 -4.53
C GLY A 42 -8.02 10.49 -3.73
N LEU A 43 -7.74 9.71 -2.67
CA LEU A 43 -6.53 9.89 -1.88
C LEU A 43 -5.26 9.55 -2.69
N ARG A 44 -5.27 8.48 -3.47
CA ARG A 44 -4.14 8.07 -4.33
C ARG A 44 -3.74 9.20 -5.28
N ARG A 45 -4.71 9.84 -5.93
CA ARG A 45 -4.46 11.00 -6.80
C ARG A 45 -3.90 12.20 -6.03
N LEU A 46 -4.41 12.47 -4.83
CA LEU A 46 -3.88 13.52 -3.97
C LEU A 46 -2.42 13.26 -3.57
N LEU A 47 -2.05 12.00 -3.28
CA LEU A 47 -0.73 11.63 -2.80
C LEU A 47 0.31 11.56 -3.93
N TYR A 48 -0.09 11.09 -5.12
CA TYR A 48 0.86 10.73 -6.18
C TYR A 48 0.66 11.48 -7.50
N GLY A 49 -0.48 12.17 -7.68
CA GLY A 49 -0.81 12.83 -8.95
C GLY A 49 -0.73 11.86 -10.13
N ASP A 50 -0.06 12.28 -11.19
CA ASP A 50 0.20 11.46 -12.39
C ASP A 50 1.48 10.61 -12.28
N GLY A 51 2.05 10.49 -11.10
CA GLY A 51 3.23 9.67 -10.86
C GLY A 51 2.94 8.16 -10.94
N PRO A 52 3.97 7.31 -10.93
CA PRO A 52 3.83 5.85 -11.13
C PRO A 52 2.87 5.16 -10.17
N TYR A 53 2.71 5.68 -8.96
CA TYR A 53 1.76 5.14 -7.97
C TYR A 53 0.39 5.82 -8.01
N GLY A 54 0.18 6.82 -8.88
CA GLY A 54 -1.08 7.54 -9.04
C GLY A 54 -2.08 6.85 -9.97
N HIS A 55 -1.60 5.95 -10.83
CA HIS A 55 -2.42 5.22 -11.80
C HIS A 55 -3.22 4.10 -11.15
N ASP A 56 -4.38 3.79 -11.74
CA ASP A 56 -5.15 2.62 -11.36
C ASP A 56 -4.42 1.35 -11.85
N PRO A 57 -4.23 0.33 -11.00
CA PRO A 57 -3.62 -0.93 -11.42
C PRO A 57 -4.39 -1.67 -12.52
N LEU A 58 -5.69 -1.44 -12.64
CA LEU A 58 -6.52 -2.01 -13.72
C LEU A 58 -6.39 -1.23 -15.03
N GLY A 59 -5.78 -0.05 -15.01
CA GLY A 59 -5.68 0.82 -16.17
C GLY A 59 -6.85 1.77 -16.34
N ALA A 60 -6.86 2.51 -17.47
CA ALA A 60 -7.96 3.37 -17.86
C ALA A 60 -8.92 2.63 -18.81
N GLU A 61 -10.20 2.97 -18.72
CA GLU A 61 -11.24 2.33 -19.55
C GLU A 61 -10.97 2.49 -21.06
N ASP A 62 -10.61 3.71 -21.49
CA ASP A 62 -10.33 4.01 -22.88
C ASP A 62 -9.12 3.23 -23.42
N ASP A 63 -8.08 3.06 -22.58
CA ASP A 63 -6.89 2.29 -22.90
C ASP A 63 -7.25 0.79 -23.04
N LEU A 64 -8.03 0.26 -22.09
CA LEU A 64 -8.47 -1.14 -22.14
C LEU A 64 -9.34 -1.42 -23.36
N LEU A 65 -10.24 -0.50 -23.73
CA LEU A 65 -11.09 -0.64 -24.93
C LEU A 65 -10.28 -0.65 -26.22
N SER A 66 -9.18 0.09 -26.26
CA SER A 66 -8.31 0.19 -27.44
C SER A 66 -7.25 -0.92 -27.52
N LEU A 67 -7.01 -1.65 -26.42
CA LEU A 67 -5.96 -2.66 -26.36
C LEU A 67 -6.33 -3.90 -27.18
N ASP A 68 -5.43 -4.32 -28.07
CA ASP A 68 -5.57 -5.53 -28.87
C ASP A 68 -4.47 -6.57 -28.59
N THR A 69 -4.63 -7.76 -29.14
CA THR A 69 -3.70 -8.87 -28.99
C THR A 69 -2.31 -8.56 -29.55
N ASP A 70 -2.22 -7.80 -30.65
CA ASP A 70 -0.94 -7.48 -31.28
C ASP A 70 -0.15 -6.48 -30.45
N GLN A 71 -0.81 -5.51 -29.85
CA GLN A 71 -0.19 -4.59 -28.87
C GLN A 71 0.36 -5.36 -27.66
N LEU A 72 -0.41 -6.33 -27.11
CA LEU A 72 0.07 -7.17 -26.01
C LEU A 72 1.30 -7.99 -26.41
N ARG A 73 1.34 -8.54 -27.64
CA ARG A 73 2.50 -9.28 -28.14
C ARG A 73 3.76 -8.44 -28.20
N THR A 74 3.67 -7.12 -28.41
CA THR A 74 4.84 -6.23 -28.39
C THR A 74 5.48 -6.09 -27.03
N LEU A 75 4.72 -6.34 -25.95
CA LEU A 75 5.21 -6.26 -24.57
C LEU A 75 5.88 -7.56 -24.10
N VAL A 76 5.52 -8.70 -24.71
CA VAL A 76 6.03 -10.03 -24.32
C VAL A 76 7.56 -10.09 -24.24
N PRO A 77 8.33 -9.59 -25.24
CA PRO A 77 9.78 -9.62 -25.18
C PRO A 77 10.38 -8.83 -24.01
N GLN A 78 9.64 -7.87 -23.47
CA GLN A 78 10.09 -7.02 -22.35
C GLN A 78 9.91 -7.70 -20.99
N LEU A 79 9.03 -8.70 -20.90
CA LEU A 79 8.74 -9.39 -19.64
C LEU A 79 9.93 -10.21 -19.17
N GLY A 80 10.42 -9.93 -17.98
CA GLY A 80 11.46 -10.69 -17.32
C GLY A 80 12.86 -10.54 -17.89
N GLN A 81 13.13 -9.59 -18.79
CA GLN A 81 14.48 -9.36 -19.33
C GLN A 81 15.41 -8.65 -18.34
N SER A 82 14.86 -7.79 -17.49
CA SER A 82 15.60 -7.11 -16.44
C SER A 82 14.74 -6.95 -15.19
N GLY A 83 15.37 -6.91 -14.03
CA GLY A 83 14.68 -6.69 -12.75
C GLY A 83 13.77 -7.83 -12.31
N ALA A 84 13.83 -9.01 -12.90
CA ALA A 84 13.09 -10.19 -12.49
C ALA A 84 13.85 -10.98 -11.42
N TRP A 85 13.13 -11.38 -10.38
CA TRP A 85 13.66 -12.21 -9.30
C TRP A 85 12.91 -13.54 -9.25
N LEU A 86 13.65 -14.65 -9.22
CA LEU A 86 13.10 -15.98 -9.00
C LEU A 86 13.48 -16.48 -7.62
N VAL A 87 12.49 -16.72 -6.80
CA VAL A 87 12.68 -17.31 -5.47
C VAL A 87 12.03 -18.68 -5.43
N LEU A 88 12.79 -19.67 -5.02
CA LEU A 88 12.32 -21.05 -4.84
C LEU A 88 12.35 -21.40 -3.35
N CYS A 89 11.21 -21.87 -2.84
CA CYS A 89 11.08 -22.30 -1.46
C CYS A 89 10.38 -23.66 -1.40
N GLY A 90 10.93 -24.58 -0.61
CA GLY A 90 10.38 -25.92 -0.43
C GLY A 90 11.46 -27.01 -0.58
N ARG A 91 11.05 -28.21 -0.97
CA ARG A 91 12.01 -29.29 -1.25
C ARG A 91 12.61 -29.07 -2.64
N LEU A 92 13.79 -28.50 -2.67
CA LEU A 92 14.53 -28.24 -3.91
C LEU A 92 15.21 -29.52 -4.41
N PRO A 93 15.46 -29.67 -5.72
CA PRO A 93 16.33 -30.71 -6.28
C PRO A 93 17.76 -30.54 -5.79
N ASP A 94 18.59 -31.59 -5.96
CA ASP A 94 19.99 -31.59 -5.50
C ASP A 94 20.86 -30.51 -6.22
N ASP A 95 20.52 -30.17 -7.46
CA ASP A 95 21.19 -29.12 -8.26
C ASP A 95 20.15 -28.14 -8.84
N PRO A 96 19.58 -27.22 -8.04
CA PRO A 96 18.58 -26.28 -8.51
C PRO A 96 19.15 -25.25 -9.49
N GLU A 97 20.39 -24.82 -9.31
CA GLU A 97 21.07 -23.88 -10.20
C GLU A 97 21.35 -24.51 -11.58
N GLY A 98 21.89 -25.72 -11.61
CA GLY A 98 22.14 -26.41 -12.87
C GLY A 98 20.84 -26.74 -13.61
N LEU A 99 19.76 -27.07 -12.89
CA LEU A 99 18.44 -27.28 -13.50
C LEU A 99 17.89 -25.98 -14.10
N LEU A 100 18.01 -24.85 -13.40
CA LEU A 100 17.61 -23.56 -13.91
C LEU A 100 18.46 -23.14 -15.10
N ASN A 101 19.79 -23.25 -15.02
CA ASN A 101 20.70 -22.90 -16.12
C ASN A 101 20.43 -23.73 -17.37
N ARG A 102 20.14 -25.04 -17.23
CA ARG A 102 19.73 -25.89 -18.35
C ARG A 102 18.38 -25.49 -18.92
N ALA A 103 17.42 -25.13 -18.07
CA ALA A 103 16.09 -24.69 -18.49
C ALA A 103 16.11 -23.29 -19.13
N MET A 104 17.02 -22.43 -18.68
CA MET A 104 17.16 -21.04 -19.12
C MET A 104 18.21 -20.86 -20.22
N GLY A 105 19.12 -21.82 -20.43
CA GLY A 105 20.16 -21.76 -21.47
C GLY A 105 19.65 -21.65 -22.92
N GLN A 106 18.33 -21.83 -23.12
CA GLN A 106 17.62 -21.62 -24.39
C GLN A 106 16.79 -20.33 -24.38
N THR A 107 16.92 -19.48 -23.36
CA THR A 107 16.15 -18.26 -23.18
C THR A 107 17.06 -17.03 -23.24
N PRO A 108 16.54 -15.84 -23.58
CA PRO A 108 17.30 -14.60 -23.44
C PRO A 108 17.50 -14.18 -21.97
N TRP A 109 16.95 -14.92 -21.01
CA TRP A 109 17.18 -14.66 -19.60
C TRP A 109 18.65 -14.89 -19.27
N ARG A 110 19.34 -13.83 -18.89
CA ARG A 110 20.69 -13.94 -18.37
C ARG A 110 20.59 -13.79 -16.85
N VAL A 111 21.19 -14.72 -16.12
CA VAL A 111 21.46 -14.50 -14.70
C VAL A 111 22.41 -13.32 -14.63
N SER A 112 21.89 -12.17 -14.28
CA SER A 112 22.67 -10.96 -14.07
C SER A 112 22.73 -10.68 -12.58
N ALA A 113 23.91 -10.41 -12.05
CA ALA A 113 24.06 -9.75 -10.74
C ALA A 113 23.69 -8.25 -10.82
N ALA A 114 22.76 -7.89 -11.71
CA ALA A 114 22.37 -6.52 -11.91
C ALA A 114 21.73 -5.97 -10.63
N GLU A 115 22.34 -4.94 -10.10
CA GLU A 115 21.68 -4.05 -9.15
C GLU A 115 20.36 -3.60 -9.77
N ALA A 116 19.29 -3.64 -8.98
CA ALA A 116 18.00 -3.13 -9.44
C ALA A 116 18.18 -1.68 -9.87
N ASP A 117 17.82 -1.36 -11.11
CA ASP A 117 17.85 0.02 -11.60
C ASP A 117 17.19 0.95 -10.59
N PRO A 118 17.82 2.06 -10.22
CA PRO A 118 17.20 3.04 -9.36
C PRO A 118 15.86 3.47 -9.98
N LEU A 119 14.81 3.55 -9.15
CA LEU A 119 13.55 4.13 -9.61
C LEU A 119 13.83 5.51 -10.20
N PRO A 120 13.26 5.84 -11.38
CA PRO A 120 13.38 7.18 -11.92
C PRO A 120 13.02 8.22 -10.84
N ALA A 121 13.76 9.33 -10.79
CA ALA A 121 13.51 10.39 -9.81
C ALA A 121 12.07 10.94 -9.87
N ALA A 122 11.40 10.79 -11.02
CA ALA A 122 9.96 11.07 -11.18
C ALA A 122 9.05 10.12 -10.37
N ALA A 123 9.55 8.96 -9.93
CA ALA A 123 8.82 8.05 -9.04
C ALA A 123 8.82 8.53 -7.58
N ALA A 124 9.69 9.47 -7.22
CA ALA A 124 9.54 10.25 -6.01
C ALA A 124 8.32 11.16 -6.26
N GLY A 125 7.16 10.77 -5.73
CA GLY A 125 5.95 11.56 -5.81
C GLY A 125 6.30 13.00 -5.44
N ARG A 126 6.28 13.89 -6.42
CA ARG A 126 6.37 15.32 -6.13
C ARG A 126 5.13 15.65 -5.31
N SER A 127 5.33 15.94 -4.02
CA SER A 127 4.42 16.84 -3.34
C SER A 127 4.38 18.10 -4.19
N VAL A 128 3.33 18.24 -5.00
CA VAL A 128 3.14 19.47 -5.76
C VAL A 128 2.72 20.49 -4.72
N ASP A 129 3.64 21.38 -4.32
CA ASP A 129 3.32 22.54 -3.51
C ASP A 129 2.15 23.27 -4.20
N GLY A 130 1.06 23.51 -3.45
CA GLY A 130 -0.17 24.08 -3.98
C GLY A 130 -1.24 23.08 -4.43
N SER A 131 -1.00 21.76 -4.39
CA SER A 131 -2.05 20.77 -4.67
C SER A 131 -3.14 20.78 -3.60
N PRO A 132 -4.41 20.51 -3.97
CA PRO A 132 -5.49 20.37 -3.01
C PRO A 132 -5.17 19.28 -1.98
N ARG A 133 -5.57 19.53 -0.73
CA ARG A 133 -5.34 18.59 0.39
C ARG A 133 -6.60 17.83 0.76
N LEU A 134 -7.71 18.16 0.12
CA LEU A 134 -9.01 17.55 0.31
C LEU A 134 -9.60 17.21 -1.05
N VAL A 135 -10.17 16.04 -1.17
CA VAL A 135 -11.06 15.66 -2.26
C VAL A 135 -12.35 15.10 -1.68
N CYS A 136 -13.47 15.39 -2.31
CA CYS A 136 -14.79 14.91 -1.93
C CYS A 136 -15.47 14.29 -3.14
N THR A 137 -15.90 13.05 -3.01
CA THR A 137 -16.71 12.33 -4.01
C THR A 137 -18.10 12.15 -3.44
N ALA A 138 -19.10 12.67 -4.16
CA ALA A 138 -20.49 12.60 -3.72
C ALA A 138 -21.11 11.30 -4.22
N GLU A 139 -21.60 10.49 -3.29
CA GLU A 139 -22.32 9.25 -3.57
C GLU A 139 -23.59 9.16 -2.70
N ASP A 140 -24.63 8.58 -3.26
CA ASP A 140 -25.88 8.34 -2.56
C ASP A 140 -25.80 7.04 -1.74
N THR A 141 -25.23 7.17 -0.55
CA THR A 141 -24.98 6.07 0.39
C THR A 141 -25.26 6.50 1.81
N GLU A 142 -25.55 5.56 2.69
CA GLU A 142 -25.74 5.82 4.13
C GLU A 142 -24.44 5.97 4.92
N GLN A 143 -23.32 5.68 4.29
CA GLN A 143 -22.00 5.72 4.91
C GLN A 143 -21.18 6.91 4.41
N LEU A 144 -20.28 7.38 5.28
CA LEU A 144 -19.16 8.25 4.92
C LEU A 144 -17.86 7.47 5.05
N ILE A 145 -17.13 7.40 3.96
CA ILE A 145 -15.77 6.88 3.94
C ILE A 145 -14.78 8.04 4.07
N LEU A 146 -13.88 7.91 5.03
CA LEU A 146 -12.81 8.87 5.27
C LEU A 146 -11.47 8.16 5.07
N MET A 147 -10.60 8.71 4.25
CA MET A 147 -9.23 8.26 4.08
C MET A 147 -8.27 9.42 4.30
N LEU A 148 -7.53 9.34 5.40
CA LEU A 148 -6.53 10.33 5.80
C LEU A 148 -5.15 9.74 5.62
N GLY A 149 -4.29 10.37 4.81
CA GLY A 149 -3.00 9.77 4.51
C GLY A 149 -1.91 10.74 4.09
N ALA A 150 -0.68 10.28 4.21
CA ALA A 150 0.52 10.98 3.76
C ALA A 150 1.44 10.03 2.99
N THR A 151 2.30 10.58 2.16
CA THR A 151 3.44 9.83 1.62
C THR A 151 4.56 9.79 2.65
N THR A 152 5.15 8.63 2.80
CA THR A 152 6.27 8.36 3.70
C THR A 152 7.47 7.81 2.92
N VAL A 153 8.35 7.14 3.60
CA VAL A 153 9.61 6.64 3.05
C VAL A 153 9.46 5.24 2.42
N PRO A 154 10.34 4.87 1.49
CA PRO A 154 10.39 3.53 0.93
C PRO A 154 10.79 2.48 1.98
N LEU A 155 10.52 1.20 1.69
CA LEU A 155 10.82 0.08 2.60
C LEU A 155 12.29 0.02 3.04
N ALA A 156 13.22 0.37 2.15
CA ALA A 156 14.66 0.35 2.43
C ALA A 156 15.17 1.52 3.31
N HIS A 157 14.33 2.50 3.61
CA HIS A 157 14.71 3.64 4.45
C HIS A 157 14.82 3.25 5.93
N PRO A 158 15.79 3.81 6.70
CA PRO A 158 15.92 3.51 8.13
C PRO A 158 14.65 3.71 8.96
N ASP A 159 13.88 4.76 8.68
CA ASP A 159 12.64 5.07 9.41
C ASP A 159 11.46 4.14 9.08
N SER A 160 11.60 3.31 8.05
CA SER A 160 10.55 2.37 7.63
C SER A 160 10.12 1.42 8.74
N LEU A 161 11.08 0.93 9.54
CA LEU A 161 10.79 0.02 10.64
C LEU A 161 9.94 0.69 11.72
N ALA A 162 10.24 1.94 12.07
CA ALA A 162 9.47 2.72 13.04
C ALA A 162 8.02 2.96 12.55
N LEU A 163 7.83 3.32 11.28
CA LEU A 163 6.50 3.48 10.68
C LEU A 163 5.71 2.17 10.66
N ARG A 164 6.35 1.04 10.39
CA ARG A 164 5.72 -0.29 10.45
C ARG A 164 5.33 -0.68 11.87
N LEU A 165 6.14 -0.32 12.87
CA LEU A 165 5.81 -0.56 14.28
C LEU A 165 4.63 0.32 14.72
N LEU A 166 4.57 1.59 14.30
CA LEU A 166 3.40 2.46 14.48
C LEU A 166 2.15 1.89 13.81
N SER A 167 2.27 1.36 12.59
CA SER A 167 1.16 0.69 11.91
C SER A 167 0.64 -0.53 12.69
N ALA A 168 1.54 -1.31 13.31
CA ALA A 168 1.14 -2.44 14.15
C ALA A 168 0.39 -1.99 15.42
N HIS A 169 0.81 -0.89 16.05
CA HIS A 169 0.09 -0.29 17.18
C HIS A 169 -1.32 0.15 16.78
N LEU A 170 -1.44 0.82 15.65
CA LEU A 170 -2.66 1.50 15.22
C LEU A 170 -3.73 0.60 14.62
N GLY A 171 -3.33 -0.41 13.82
CA GLY A 171 -4.25 -1.12 12.94
C GLY A 171 -4.31 -2.64 13.12
N ILE A 172 -3.46 -3.28 13.94
CA ILE A 172 -3.46 -4.74 14.04
C ILE A 172 -4.35 -5.22 15.18
N GLY A 173 -5.44 -5.90 14.79
CA GLY A 173 -6.37 -6.60 15.69
C GLY A 173 -7.27 -5.69 16.51
N MET A 174 -8.20 -6.28 17.25
CA MET A 174 -9.23 -5.57 18.02
C MET A 174 -8.67 -4.73 19.19
N SER A 175 -7.45 -5.02 19.64
CA SER A 175 -6.74 -4.19 20.64
C SER A 175 -5.90 -3.08 20.02
N SER A 176 -6.06 -2.79 18.73
CA SER A 176 -5.36 -1.69 18.06
C SER A 176 -5.95 -0.34 18.48
N ARG A 177 -5.10 0.69 18.47
CA ARG A 177 -5.49 2.03 18.94
C ARG A 177 -6.71 2.57 18.19
N LEU A 178 -6.73 2.48 16.85
CA LEU A 178 -7.85 2.99 16.07
C LEU A 178 -9.14 2.20 16.30
N PHE A 179 -9.04 0.88 16.44
CA PHE A 179 -10.21 0.05 16.71
C PHE A 179 -10.82 0.40 18.08
N VAL A 180 -9.99 0.47 19.13
CA VAL A 180 -10.46 0.81 20.48
C VAL A 180 -11.06 2.22 20.48
N ALA A 181 -10.33 3.23 20.02
CA ALA A 181 -10.77 4.61 20.09
C ALA A 181 -12.01 4.91 19.22
N LEU A 182 -12.03 4.41 17.97
CA LEU A 182 -13.08 4.80 17.02
C LEU A 182 -14.28 3.84 17.03
N ARG A 183 -14.07 2.57 17.32
CA ARG A 183 -15.13 1.57 17.30
C ARG A 183 -15.67 1.24 18.68
N GLU A 184 -14.82 0.93 19.66
CA GLU A 184 -15.29 0.50 20.99
C GLU A 184 -15.73 1.68 21.86
N GLU A 185 -14.88 2.72 21.98
CA GLU A 185 -15.16 3.85 22.87
C GLU A 185 -16.23 4.80 22.30
N HIS A 186 -16.20 5.05 20.99
CA HIS A 186 -17.08 6.04 20.34
C HIS A 186 -18.16 5.44 19.43
N GLY A 187 -18.09 4.15 19.09
CA GLY A 187 -19.07 3.48 18.22
C GLY A 187 -19.19 4.12 16.83
N LEU A 188 -18.10 4.69 16.29
CA LEU A 188 -18.09 5.43 15.03
C LEU A 188 -17.81 4.55 13.83
N ALA A 189 -17.07 3.45 14.01
CA ALA A 189 -16.50 2.69 12.92
C ALA A 189 -17.29 1.40 12.61
N TYR A 190 -17.73 1.25 11.37
CA TYR A 190 -18.05 -0.05 10.78
C TYR A 190 -16.78 -0.79 10.38
N ASP A 191 -15.86 -0.07 9.71
CA ASP A 191 -14.53 -0.53 9.36
C ASP A 191 -13.51 0.57 9.66
N VAL A 192 -12.35 0.16 10.21
CA VAL A 192 -11.27 1.09 10.56
C VAL A 192 -9.93 0.37 10.53
N GLY A 193 -8.92 1.03 10.00
CA GLY A 193 -7.57 0.46 9.98
C GLY A 193 -6.52 1.36 9.38
N VAL A 194 -5.35 0.75 9.17
CA VAL A 194 -4.17 1.38 8.57
C VAL A 194 -3.74 0.61 7.34
N HIS A 195 -3.55 1.32 6.23
CA HIS A 195 -2.98 0.80 5.00
C HIS A 195 -1.60 1.45 4.79
N ALA A 196 -0.54 0.67 4.96
CA ALA A 196 0.85 1.11 4.83
C ALA A 196 1.69 0.06 4.07
N PRO A 197 1.44 -0.12 2.76
CA PRO A 197 2.13 -1.12 1.96
C PRO A 197 3.58 -0.72 1.69
N ALA A 198 4.46 -1.71 1.55
CA ALA A 198 5.83 -1.50 1.12
C ALA A 198 5.87 -0.96 -0.31
N ARG A 199 6.74 0.02 -0.57
CA ARG A 199 7.01 0.59 -1.91
C ARG A 199 8.51 0.80 -2.08
N ARG A 200 8.99 0.75 -3.34
CA ARG A 200 10.38 1.14 -3.69
C ARG A 200 10.58 2.65 -3.63
N GLY A 201 9.54 3.41 -3.89
CA GLY A 201 9.48 4.86 -3.76
C GLY A 201 8.69 5.28 -2.53
N PRO A 202 8.19 6.53 -2.49
CA PRO A 202 7.38 7.03 -1.40
C PRO A 202 6.18 6.12 -1.14
N ALA A 203 6.09 5.59 0.09
CA ALA A 203 5.03 4.68 0.50
C ALA A 203 3.84 5.44 1.09
N PRO A 204 2.59 5.03 0.84
CA PRO A 204 1.45 5.64 1.49
C PRO A 204 1.33 5.14 2.93
N TYR A 205 0.91 6.03 3.82
CA TYR A 205 0.50 5.72 5.17
C TYR A 205 -0.89 6.29 5.37
N VAL A 206 -1.90 5.43 5.45
CA VAL A 206 -3.30 5.81 5.34
C VAL A 206 -4.11 5.27 6.50
N PHE A 207 -4.87 6.13 7.19
CA PHE A 207 -5.98 5.72 8.03
C PHE A 207 -7.24 5.68 7.19
N HIS A 208 -8.00 4.60 7.27
CA HIS A 208 -9.33 4.52 6.70
C HIS A 208 -10.37 4.33 7.81
N LEU A 209 -11.51 4.94 7.62
CA LEU A 209 -12.66 4.86 8.50
C LEU A 209 -13.94 4.86 7.66
N SER A 210 -14.78 3.84 7.86
CA SER A 210 -16.16 3.81 7.38
C SER A 210 -17.08 4.09 8.55
N SER A 211 -17.90 5.13 8.45
CA SER A 211 -18.79 5.59 9.51
C SER A 211 -20.19 5.90 8.95
N SER A 212 -21.18 5.97 9.81
CA SER A 212 -22.53 6.43 9.44
C SER A 212 -22.50 7.92 9.04
N ALA A 213 -23.21 8.28 7.99
CA ALA A 213 -23.24 9.62 7.42
C ALA A 213 -23.79 10.71 8.38
N ASP A 214 -24.66 10.35 9.32
CA ASP A 214 -25.18 11.24 10.34
C ASP A 214 -24.11 11.65 11.36
N ARG A 215 -23.13 10.79 11.62
CA ARG A 215 -22.03 11.01 12.56
C ARG A 215 -20.75 11.59 11.88
N ALA A 216 -20.84 12.05 10.66
CA ALA A 216 -19.71 12.54 9.85
C ALA A 216 -18.82 13.58 10.55
N GLU A 217 -19.42 14.49 11.32
CA GLU A 217 -18.67 15.55 12.03
C GLU A 217 -17.77 14.95 13.11
N GLU A 218 -18.31 14.09 13.94
CA GLU A 218 -17.58 13.43 15.03
C GLU A 218 -16.54 12.44 14.49
N ALA A 219 -16.91 11.63 13.49
CA ALA A 219 -16.01 10.67 12.85
C ALA A 219 -14.77 11.37 12.26
N CYS A 220 -14.97 12.50 11.57
CA CYS A 220 -13.87 13.28 11.02
C CYS A 220 -12.99 13.88 12.13
N ALA A 221 -13.59 14.48 13.16
CA ALA A 221 -12.84 15.09 14.25
C ALA A 221 -11.96 14.04 14.97
N ARG A 222 -12.52 12.90 15.33
CA ARG A 222 -11.78 11.84 16.03
C ARG A 222 -10.68 11.21 15.16
N LEU A 223 -10.91 11.04 13.86
CA LEU A 223 -9.87 10.53 12.96
C LEU A 223 -8.68 11.51 12.89
N LEU A 224 -8.93 12.81 12.84
CA LEU A 224 -7.90 13.85 12.84
C LEU A 224 -7.15 13.90 14.17
N GLU A 225 -7.84 13.79 15.30
CA GLU A 225 -7.25 13.71 16.64
C GLU A 225 -6.30 12.52 16.77
N GLU A 226 -6.71 11.33 16.31
CA GLU A 226 -5.87 10.14 16.35
C GLU A 226 -4.65 10.26 15.42
N TRP A 227 -4.80 10.91 14.28
CA TRP A 227 -3.65 11.21 13.41
C TRP A 227 -2.67 12.19 14.07
N GLU A 228 -3.17 13.30 14.65
CA GLU A 228 -2.32 14.29 15.30
C GLU A 228 -1.63 13.74 16.54
N ARG A 229 -2.29 12.83 17.26
CA ARG A 229 -1.71 12.14 18.43
C ARG A 229 -0.38 11.46 18.10
N LEU A 230 -0.22 10.88 16.89
CA LEU A 230 1.03 10.23 16.49
C LEU A 230 2.26 11.14 16.56
N SER A 231 2.06 12.42 16.27
CA SER A 231 3.15 13.42 16.25
C SER A 231 3.20 14.30 17.52
N THR A 232 2.30 14.10 18.48
CA THR A 232 2.21 14.95 19.68
C THR A 232 2.37 14.19 20.98
N VAL A 233 1.99 12.91 21.01
CA VAL A 233 1.99 12.10 22.24
C VAL A 233 2.85 10.85 22.04
N PRO A 234 3.91 10.64 22.84
CA PRO A 234 4.69 9.41 22.77
C PRO A 234 3.85 8.21 23.24
N LEU A 235 4.15 7.03 22.69
CA LEU A 235 3.54 5.79 23.16
C LEU A 235 3.92 5.51 24.62
N THR A 236 2.97 5.05 25.40
CA THR A 236 3.24 4.54 26.76
C THR A 236 4.06 3.25 26.70
N PRO A 237 4.76 2.86 27.77
CA PRO A 237 5.51 1.60 27.80
C PRO A 237 4.64 0.36 27.47
N SER A 238 3.38 0.35 27.89
CA SER A 238 2.45 -0.74 27.60
C SER A 238 2.03 -0.76 26.13
N GLU A 239 1.73 0.38 25.52
CA GLU A 239 1.43 0.52 24.08
C GLU A 239 2.60 0.07 23.23
N LEU A 240 3.82 0.48 23.57
CA LEU A 240 5.03 0.09 22.86
C LEU A 240 5.29 -1.41 22.95
N SER A 241 5.14 -1.99 24.15
CA SER A 241 5.27 -3.43 24.35
C SER A 241 4.26 -4.23 23.52
N LEU A 242 3.00 -3.79 23.52
CA LEU A 242 1.94 -4.40 22.74
C LEU A 242 2.21 -4.27 21.22
N ALA A 243 2.67 -3.11 20.76
CA ALA A 243 3.03 -2.88 19.36
C ALA A 243 4.14 -3.84 18.88
N ARG A 244 5.20 -4.01 19.70
CA ARG A 244 6.28 -4.97 19.41
C ARG A 244 5.77 -6.42 19.36
N ALA A 245 4.90 -6.80 20.29
CA ALA A 245 4.29 -8.15 20.29
C ALA A 245 3.46 -8.40 19.04
N LYS A 246 2.63 -7.43 18.64
CA LYS A 246 1.83 -7.50 17.39
C LYS A 246 2.71 -7.57 16.15
N PHE A 247 3.75 -6.75 16.07
CA PHE A 247 4.71 -6.79 14.97
C PHE A 247 5.35 -8.17 14.83
N ARG A 248 5.85 -8.76 15.94
CA ARG A 248 6.40 -10.12 15.94
C ARG A 248 5.38 -11.17 15.49
N GLY A 249 4.15 -11.06 15.99
CA GLY A 249 3.06 -11.96 15.58
C GLY A 249 2.77 -11.90 14.09
N GLN A 250 2.69 -10.70 13.52
CA GLN A 250 2.49 -10.49 12.07
C GLN A 250 3.65 -11.07 11.25
N GLU A 251 4.89 -10.84 11.68
CA GLU A 251 6.07 -11.39 11.04
C GLU A 251 6.08 -12.94 11.08
N ALA A 252 5.68 -13.54 12.18
CA ALA A 252 5.58 -14.98 12.31
C ALA A 252 4.46 -15.56 11.41
N MET A 253 3.29 -14.94 11.39
CA MET A 253 2.17 -15.33 10.52
C MET A 253 2.51 -15.25 9.03
N GLY A 254 3.34 -14.28 8.64
CA GLY A 254 3.80 -14.11 7.25
C GLY A 254 4.85 -15.14 6.80
N ARG A 255 5.20 -16.16 7.63
CA ARG A 255 6.22 -17.17 7.34
C ARG A 255 5.73 -18.62 7.52
N GLN A 256 4.42 -18.84 7.48
CA GLN A 256 3.84 -20.16 7.77
C GLN A 256 3.89 -21.13 6.59
N THR A 257 3.92 -20.62 5.37
CA THR A 257 3.91 -21.44 4.15
C THR A 257 5.11 -21.12 3.25
N CYS A 258 5.48 -22.10 2.40
CA CYS A 258 6.53 -21.89 1.40
C CYS A 258 6.21 -20.70 0.47
N GLY A 259 4.95 -20.52 0.09
CA GLY A 259 4.50 -19.38 -0.72
C GLY A 259 4.77 -18.05 -0.02
N GLN A 260 4.33 -17.89 1.23
CA GLN A 260 4.58 -16.68 2.02
C GLN A 260 6.07 -16.39 2.19
N ILE A 261 6.89 -17.42 2.41
CA ILE A 261 8.35 -17.26 2.53
C ILE A 261 8.94 -16.78 1.18
N ALA A 262 8.53 -17.41 0.07
CA ALA A 262 9.00 -17.08 -1.26
C ALA A 262 8.60 -15.63 -1.65
N ASP A 263 7.34 -15.25 -1.47
CA ASP A 263 6.83 -13.91 -1.75
C ASP A 263 7.58 -12.83 -0.94
N ARG A 264 7.82 -13.12 0.34
CA ARG A 264 8.57 -12.21 1.20
C ARG A 264 10.01 -12.02 0.74
N GLN A 265 10.70 -13.11 0.39
CA GLN A 265 12.07 -13.05 -0.12
C GLN A 265 12.13 -12.30 -1.47
N ALA A 266 11.17 -12.57 -2.37
CA ALA A 266 11.05 -11.85 -3.63
C ALA A 266 10.83 -10.35 -3.40
N LEU A 267 9.98 -9.98 -2.44
CA LEU A 267 9.75 -8.58 -2.05
C LEU A 267 11.05 -7.92 -1.57
N LEU A 268 11.79 -8.55 -0.66
CA LEU A 268 13.05 -8.00 -0.13
C LEU A 268 14.08 -7.79 -1.25
N LEU A 269 14.28 -8.79 -2.11
CA LEU A 269 15.18 -8.70 -3.25
C LEU A 269 14.77 -7.58 -4.22
N ALA A 270 13.47 -7.47 -4.54
CA ALA A 270 12.94 -6.42 -5.40
C ALA A 270 13.15 -5.00 -4.81
N HIS A 271 13.29 -4.89 -3.50
CA HIS A 271 13.59 -3.64 -2.80
C HIS A 271 15.10 -3.41 -2.57
N GLY A 272 15.96 -4.30 -3.05
CA GLY A 272 17.42 -4.23 -2.83
C GLY A 272 17.82 -4.52 -1.38
N LEU A 273 16.98 -5.26 -0.64
CA LEU A 273 17.23 -5.61 0.76
C LEU A 273 17.78 -7.03 0.89
N PRO A 274 18.65 -7.29 1.87
CA PRO A 274 19.21 -8.62 2.10
C PRO A 274 18.13 -9.60 2.58
N SER A 275 18.34 -10.89 2.35
CA SER A 275 17.39 -11.96 2.68
C SER A 275 17.09 -12.09 4.18
N ASP A 276 18.00 -11.65 5.04
CA ASP A 276 17.87 -11.64 6.50
C ASP A 276 17.28 -10.32 7.05
N HIS A 277 16.92 -9.37 6.19
CA HIS A 277 16.38 -8.06 6.58
C HIS A 277 15.21 -8.18 7.58
N ALA A 278 14.34 -9.14 7.38
CA ALA A 278 13.21 -9.35 8.28
C ALA A 278 13.65 -9.79 9.69
N ASP A 279 14.69 -10.61 9.78
CA ASP A 279 15.23 -11.03 11.08
C ASP A 279 16.03 -9.89 11.73
N ALA A 280 16.70 -9.07 10.94
CA ALA A 280 17.33 -7.85 11.42
C ALA A 280 16.28 -6.87 11.98
N CYS A 281 15.13 -6.69 11.31
CA CYS A 281 14.02 -5.90 11.83
C CYS A 281 13.49 -6.43 13.17
N LEU A 282 13.31 -7.76 13.31
CA LEU A 282 12.85 -8.38 14.56
C LEU A 282 13.80 -8.16 15.74
N LYS A 283 15.10 -8.04 15.48
CA LYS A 283 16.10 -7.68 16.51
C LYS A 283 16.10 -6.18 16.81
N ALA A 284 15.93 -5.36 15.78
CA ALA A 284 16.02 -3.90 15.91
C ALA A 284 14.78 -3.27 16.57
N ILE A 285 13.60 -3.90 16.53
CA ILE A 285 12.39 -3.30 17.14
C ILE A 285 12.50 -3.09 18.64
N ASP A 286 13.35 -3.83 19.33
CA ASP A 286 13.55 -3.66 20.78
C ASP A 286 14.34 -2.39 21.12
N GLN A 287 15.07 -1.85 20.16
CA GLN A 287 15.86 -0.63 20.30
C GLN A 287 15.05 0.65 19.95
N LEU A 288 13.88 0.50 19.31
CA LEU A 288 13.01 1.63 18.98
C LEU A 288 12.21 2.04 20.21
N ASP A 289 12.57 3.14 20.85
CA ASP A 289 11.82 3.72 21.96
C ASP A 289 10.67 4.63 21.51
N ALA A 290 9.87 5.09 22.45
CA ALA A 290 8.70 5.92 22.17
C ALA A 290 9.08 7.30 21.60
N ASP A 291 10.23 7.85 22.00
CA ASP A 291 10.71 9.13 21.49
C ASP A 291 11.17 9.03 20.05
N THR A 292 11.86 7.96 19.68
CA THR A 292 12.22 7.67 18.28
C THR A 292 10.99 7.56 17.40
N LEU A 293 9.96 6.82 17.84
CA LEU A 293 8.70 6.68 17.11
C LEU A 293 8.01 8.03 16.93
N LEU A 294 7.98 8.86 17.98
CA LEU A 294 7.42 10.22 17.94
C LEU A 294 8.16 11.11 16.95
N GLN A 295 9.50 11.07 16.92
CA GLN A 295 10.30 11.87 15.98
C GLN A 295 10.07 11.43 14.53
N VAL A 296 10.00 10.13 14.27
CA VAL A 296 9.70 9.60 12.93
C VAL A 296 8.28 10.00 12.49
N ALA A 297 7.30 9.91 13.37
CA ALA A 297 5.95 10.40 13.07
C ALA A 297 5.92 11.90 12.76
N LYS A 298 6.65 12.72 13.56
CA LYS A 298 6.80 14.16 13.29
C LYS A 298 7.48 14.45 11.96
N ALA A 299 8.44 13.64 11.55
CA ALA A 299 9.14 13.85 10.28
C ALA A 299 8.25 13.54 9.07
N HIS A 300 7.47 12.46 9.12
CA HIS A 300 6.84 11.89 7.94
C HIS A 300 5.30 12.05 7.88
N LEU A 301 4.61 12.31 9.02
CA LEU A 301 3.15 12.34 9.07
C LEU A 301 2.55 13.75 9.28
N ARG A 302 3.33 14.81 9.04
CA ARG A 302 2.91 16.19 9.31
C ARG A 302 1.84 16.75 8.39
N GLN A 303 1.82 16.30 7.15
CA GLN A 303 1.04 16.92 6.09
C GLN A 303 0.09 15.91 5.44
N PRO A 304 -0.89 15.41 6.17
CA PRO A 304 -1.84 14.48 5.60
C PRO A 304 -2.75 15.15 4.57
N ARG A 305 -3.31 14.32 3.71
CA ARG A 305 -4.36 14.66 2.76
C ARG A 305 -5.59 13.86 3.10
N LEU A 306 -6.75 14.42 2.87
CA LEU A 306 -8.04 13.81 3.20
C LEU A 306 -8.83 13.54 1.93
N SER A 307 -9.34 12.32 1.79
CA SER A 307 -10.32 11.94 0.79
C SER A 307 -11.60 11.50 1.48
N LEU A 308 -12.73 12.00 1.00
CA LEU A 308 -14.06 11.72 1.52
C LEU A 308 -14.95 11.19 0.41
N CYS A 309 -15.71 10.13 0.68
CA CYS A 309 -16.75 9.63 -0.22
C CYS A 309 -18.04 9.37 0.58
N GLY A 310 -19.18 9.90 0.11
CA GLY A 310 -20.47 9.72 0.75
C GLY A 310 -21.48 10.80 0.40
N PRO A 311 -22.62 10.89 1.12
CA PRO A 311 -23.68 11.82 0.79
C PRO A 311 -23.29 13.27 1.06
N GLN A 312 -23.74 14.17 0.22
CA GLN A 312 -23.45 15.60 0.26
C GLN A 312 -23.57 16.27 1.64
N PRO A 313 -24.60 15.98 2.46
CA PRO A 313 -24.68 16.56 3.81
C PRO A 313 -23.54 16.14 4.73
N ALA A 314 -23.10 14.86 4.65
CA ALA A 314 -21.99 14.33 5.43
C ALA A 314 -20.65 14.91 4.97
N LEU A 315 -20.43 15.02 3.65
CA LEU A 315 -19.25 15.66 3.07
C LEU A 315 -19.11 17.10 3.56
N ARG A 316 -20.20 17.89 3.56
CA ARG A 316 -20.16 19.28 4.06
C ARG A 316 -19.80 19.37 5.54
N LYS A 317 -20.31 18.44 6.39
CA LYS A 317 -19.98 18.40 7.82
C LYS A 317 -18.50 18.06 8.02
N ALA A 318 -18.00 16.99 7.41
CA ALA A 318 -16.60 16.56 7.51
C ALA A 318 -15.63 17.61 6.95
N THR A 319 -15.96 18.24 5.82
CA THR A 319 -15.16 19.35 5.23
C THR A 319 -15.03 20.53 6.17
N ARG A 320 -16.09 20.90 6.91
CA ARG A 320 -16.00 21.99 7.90
C ARG A 320 -15.05 21.65 9.03
N VAL A 321 -15.05 20.41 9.50
CA VAL A 321 -14.13 19.93 10.54
C VAL A 321 -12.69 20.03 10.02
N TRP A 322 -12.43 19.45 8.84
CA TRP A 322 -11.13 19.51 8.20
C TRP A 322 -10.59 20.94 8.08
N ASN A 323 -11.37 21.85 7.52
CA ASN A 323 -10.93 23.23 7.28
C ASN A 323 -10.65 24.03 8.56
N LYS A 324 -11.21 23.62 9.71
CA LYS A 324 -10.93 24.23 11.02
C LYS A 324 -9.71 23.63 11.70
N HIS A 325 -9.31 22.42 11.32
CA HIS A 325 -8.22 21.69 11.97
C HIS A 325 -6.85 22.16 11.45
N ASP A 326 -5.86 22.22 12.32
CA ASP A 326 -4.50 22.69 11.98
C ASP A 326 -3.80 21.84 10.93
N LEU A 327 -4.13 20.54 10.86
CA LEU A 327 -3.60 19.63 9.84
C LEU A 327 -3.94 20.05 8.40
N SER A 328 -5.04 20.78 8.19
CA SER A 328 -5.42 21.29 6.86
C SER A 328 -4.53 22.43 6.37
N ARG A 329 -3.80 23.08 7.29
CA ARG A 329 -3.01 24.29 7.03
C ARG A 329 -1.49 24.04 7.02
N ARG A 330 -1.06 22.91 7.57
CA ARG A 330 0.35 22.48 7.58
C ARG A 330 0.77 21.95 6.23
#